data_d63198fe4be5737eaa508cdff1cc009b
#
_entry.id   d63198fe4be5737eaa508cdff1cc009b
#
_cell.length_a   1.000
_cell.length_b   1.000
_cell.length_c   1.000
_cell.angle_alpha   90.00
_cell.angle_beta   90.00
_cell.angle_gamma   90.00
#
_symmetry.space_group_name_H-M   'P 1'
#
loop_
_entity.id
_entity.type
_entity.pdbx_description
1 polymer ?
#
loop_
_entity_poly.entity_id
_entity_poly.type
_entity_poly.pdbx_seq_one_letter_code
_entity_poly.pdbx_strand_id
1 'polypeptide(L)'
;MAKGGSFEREISVLLSKWWTEGERDDIFGRSDGSGGRFTARKKKGKDTANQGGDITFIDSIGEPLVAAWSIEAKTGYGTKKKIKDKDGEVVSKETIRWDVLDFLDSKQKEPVLQKMWTQCRRDAELTNREPILIFRRNGRAPCICFYKCYLGKLLSCFGMPSCGVLSLTTYDYEADSLCMMKLSDFFEWIPNIRAALKRRKR
;
A
#
# COMPACT_ATOMS: atom_id res chain seq x y z
N MET A 1 -16.85 -11.84 -7.74
CA MET A 1 -15.39 -11.66 -7.54
C MET A 1 -15.16 -10.86 -6.29
N ALA A 2 -14.22 -11.25 -5.43
CA ALA A 2 -13.88 -10.51 -4.21
C ALA A 2 -13.29 -9.14 -4.61
N LYS A 3 -13.79 -8.05 -3.99
CA LYS A 3 -13.39 -6.65 -4.31
C LYS A 3 -11.87 -6.39 -4.22
N GLY A 4 -11.17 -7.08 -3.34
CA GLY A 4 -9.71 -6.96 -3.19
C GLY A 4 -8.93 -7.41 -4.42
N GLY A 5 -9.23 -8.59 -4.94
CA GLY A 5 -8.52 -9.14 -6.10
C GLY A 5 -8.67 -8.35 -7.41
N SER A 6 -9.72 -7.53 -7.54
CA SER A 6 -9.87 -6.61 -8.67
C SER A 6 -8.93 -5.40 -8.54
N PHE A 7 -8.79 -4.87 -7.33
CA PHE A 7 -7.91 -3.73 -7.08
C PHE A 7 -6.43 -4.11 -7.20
N GLU A 8 -6.04 -5.27 -6.71
CA GLU A 8 -4.67 -5.78 -6.85
C GLU A 8 -4.28 -5.91 -8.34
N ARG A 9 -5.19 -6.42 -9.21
CA ARG A 9 -4.94 -6.47 -10.66
C ARG A 9 -4.83 -5.08 -11.28
N GLU A 10 -5.70 -4.15 -10.90
CA GLU A 10 -5.63 -2.76 -11.36
C GLU A 10 -4.27 -2.13 -11.02
N ILE A 11 -3.80 -2.31 -9.77
CA ILE A 11 -2.50 -1.80 -9.34
C ILE A 11 -1.36 -2.48 -10.08
N SER A 12 -1.44 -3.79 -10.33
CA SER A 12 -0.43 -4.52 -11.12
C SER A 12 -0.26 -3.93 -12.52
N VAL A 13 -1.38 -3.63 -13.20
CA VAL A 13 -1.38 -2.99 -14.53
C VAL A 13 -0.78 -1.59 -14.48
N LEU A 14 -1.18 -0.77 -13.48
CA LEU A 14 -0.65 0.59 -13.32
C LEU A 14 0.86 0.59 -13.05
N LEU A 15 1.33 -0.29 -12.18
CA LEU A 15 2.76 -0.47 -11.89
C LEU A 15 3.53 -0.96 -13.12
N SER A 16 2.96 -1.88 -13.91
CA SER A 16 3.59 -2.40 -15.12
C SER A 16 3.79 -1.29 -16.16
N LYS A 17 2.75 -0.50 -16.41
CA LYS A 17 2.82 0.65 -17.32
C LYS A 17 3.82 1.70 -16.84
N TRP A 18 3.79 2.06 -15.56
CA TRP A 18 4.76 2.98 -14.99
C TRP A 18 6.20 2.45 -15.09
N TRP A 19 6.40 1.16 -14.80
CA TRP A 19 7.72 0.52 -14.86
C TRP A 19 8.30 0.47 -16.25
N THR A 20 7.46 0.39 -17.28
CA THR A 20 7.85 0.27 -18.70
C THR A 20 7.58 1.53 -19.52
N GLU A 21 7.29 2.66 -18.86
CA GLU A 21 7.00 3.94 -19.55
C GLU A 21 5.81 3.83 -20.52
N GLY A 22 4.84 2.98 -20.17
CA GLY A 22 3.61 2.75 -20.93
C GLY A 22 3.63 1.57 -21.91
N GLU A 23 4.79 0.96 -22.15
CA GLU A 23 4.95 -0.08 -23.18
C GLU A 23 4.23 -1.40 -22.85
N ARG A 24 4.19 -1.78 -21.55
CA ARG A 24 3.64 -3.08 -21.13
C ARG A 24 2.76 -2.95 -19.88
N ASP A 25 1.79 -3.84 -19.74
CA ASP A 25 0.87 -3.90 -18.61
C ASP A 25 0.90 -5.24 -17.85
N ASP A 26 1.81 -6.14 -18.19
CA ASP A 26 1.91 -7.52 -17.75
C ASP A 26 3.19 -7.85 -16.95
N ILE A 27 3.93 -6.85 -16.46
CA ILE A 27 5.19 -7.06 -15.73
C ILE A 27 4.92 -7.54 -14.31
N PHE A 28 3.89 -6.99 -13.67
CA PHE A 28 3.51 -7.31 -12.30
C PHE A 28 2.15 -8.01 -12.24
N GLY A 29 1.96 -8.81 -11.20
CA GLY A 29 0.72 -9.52 -10.93
C GLY A 29 0.48 -9.69 -9.44
N ARG A 30 -0.61 -10.36 -9.12
CA ARG A 30 -0.93 -10.73 -7.75
C ARG A 30 0.02 -11.81 -7.25
N SER A 31 0.44 -11.71 -5.99
CA SER A 31 1.17 -12.80 -5.36
C SER A 31 0.23 -13.97 -5.02
N ASP A 32 0.66 -15.21 -5.28
CA ASP A 32 -0.10 -16.43 -4.92
C ASP A 32 -0.23 -16.64 -3.40
N GLY A 33 0.49 -15.87 -2.62
CA GLY A 33 0.54 -15.93 -1.15
C GLY A 33 -0.29 -14.86 -0.45
N SER A 34 -0.98 -13.99 -1.18
CA SER A 34 -1.87 -13.00 -0.57
C SER A 34 -2.95 -13.71 0.24
N GLY A 35 -2.92 -13.60 1.58
CA GLY A 35 -3.90 -14.25 2.44
C GLY A 35 -3.37 -15.23 3.48
N GLY A 36 -2.19 -15.01 4.03
CA GLY A 36 -1.70 -15.72 5.23
C GLY A 36 -0.83 -16.95 4.97
N ARG A 37 -0.73 -17.47 3.75
CA ARG A 37 0.21 -18.58 3.45
C ARG A 37 1.66 -18.19 3.67
N PHE A 38 2.06 -17.00 3.25
CA PHE A 38 3.41 -16.47 3.46
C PHE A 38 3.73 -16.36 4.95
N THR A 39 2.87 -15.70 5.74
CA THR A 39 3.05 -15.54 7.18
C THR A 39 3.09 -16.89 7.90
N ALA A 40 2.24 -17.85 7.50
CA ALA A 40 2.22 -19.19 8.08
C ALA A 40 3.50 -20.01 7.76
N ARG A 41 4.04 -19.87 6.55
CA ARG A 41 5.31 -20.52 6.15
C ARG A 41 6.51 -19.90 6.85
N LYS A 42 6.57 -18.56 6.93
CA LYS A 42 7.65 -17.83 7.61
C LYS A 42 7.69 -18.18 9.11
N LYS A 43 6.54 -18.29 9.79
CA LYS A 43 6.46 -18.77 11.18
C LYS A 43 7.03 -20.19 11.35
N LYS A 44 7.07 -21.00 10.30
CA LYS A 44 7.64 -22.35 10.28
C LYS A 44 9.11 -22.37 9.78
N GLY A 45 9.77 -21.20 9.69
CA GLY A 45 11.16 -21.08 9.20
C GLY A 45 11.35 -21.43 7.74
N LYS A 46 10.27 -21.44 6.93
CA LYS A 46 10.32 -21.76 5.50
C LYS A 46 10.28 -20.48 4.68
N ASP A 47 11.35 -20.23 3.92
CA ASP A 47 11.34 -19.15 2.94
C ASP A 47 10.41 -19.49 1.78
N THR A 48 9.76 -18.44 1.27
CA THR A 48 8.96 -18.50 0.05
C THR A 48 9.49 -17.41 -0.86
N ALA A 49 10.07 -17.80 -1.98
CA ALA A 49 10.60 -16.86 -2.95
C ALA A 49 9.49 -15.89 -3.41
N ASN A 50 9.82 -14.59 -3.44
CA ASN A 50 9.01 -13.51 -4.01
C ASN A 50 7.59 -13.28 -3.43
N GLN A 51 7.30 -13.77 -2.22
CA GLN A 51 5.98 -13.68 -1.60
C GLN A 51 5.98 -12.76 -0.37
N GLY A 52 6.24 -11.48 -0.56
CA GLY A 52 5.99 -10.43 0.43
C GLY A 52 5.11 -9.36 -0.19
N GLY A 53 3.93 -9.12 0.39
CA GLY A 53 2.93 -8.21 -0.14
C GLY A 53 1.96 -8.84 -1.14
N ASP A 54 1.02 -8.03 -1.63
CA ASP A 54 -0.06 -8.45 -2.55
C ASP A 54 0.39 -8.48 -4.02
N ILE A 55 1.49 -7.78 -4.36
CA ILE A 55 2.01 -7.64 -5.72
C ILE A 55 3.38 -8.30 -5.85
N THR A 56 3.55 -9.06 -6.93
CA THR A 56 4.82 -9.69 -7.32
C THR A 56 5.11 -9.44 -8.80
N PHE A 57 6.32 -9.78 -9.25
CA PHE A 57 6.62 -9.75 -10.68
C PHE A 57 6.18 -11.05 -11.37
N ILE A 58 5.74 -10.94 -12.62
CA ILE A 58 5.49 -12.04 -13.55
C ILE A 58 6.66 -12.14 -14.52
N ASP A 59 7.15 -10.99 -14.98
CA ASP A 59 8.33 -10.88 -15.83
C ASP A 59 9.54 -10.44 -14.99
N SER A 60 10.70 -11.07 -15.22
CA SER A 60 11.94 -10.82 -14.48
C SER A 60 12.44 -9.37 -14.52
N ILE A 61 12.05 -8.59 -15.52
CA ILE A 61 12.37 -7.16 -15.58
C ILE A 61 11.76 -6.37 -14.41
N GLY A 62 10.72 -6.89 -13.76
CA GLY A 62 10.07 -6.32 -12.58
C GLY A 62 10.73 -6.72 -11.25
N GLU A 63 11.63 -7.70 -11.24
CA GLU A 63 12.29 -8.20 -10.04
C GLU A 63 12.92 -7.09 -9.18
N PRO A 64 13.64 -6.08 -9.73
CA PRO A 64 14.27 -5.06 -8.91
C PRO A 64 13.30 -4.24 -8.06
N LEU A 65 12.08 -4.01 -8.54
CA LEU A 65 11.07 -3.31 -7.77
C LEU A 65 10.59 -4.16 -6.60
N VAL A 66 10.22 -5.39 -6.85
CA VAL A 66 9.71 -6.33 -5.84
C VAL A 66 10.81 -6.74 -4.84
N ALA A 67 12.07 -6.76 -5.25
CA ALA A 67 13.19 -6.97 -4.35
C ALA A 67 13.39 -5.78 -3.37
N ALA A 68 13.05 -4.57 -3.78
CA ALA A 68 13.17 -3.37 -2.96
C ALA A 68 11.91 -3.07 -2.13
N TRP A 69 10.72 -3.38 -2.65
CA TRP A 69 9.43 -3.01 -2.09
C TRP A 69 8.56 -4.21 -1.73
N SER A 70 7.93 -4.16 -0.56
CA SER A 70 6.79 -5.00 -0.20
C SER A 70 5.52 -4.19 -0.42
N ILE A 71 4.77 -4.51 -1.48
CA ILE A 71 3.63 -3.71 -1.91
C ILE A 71 2.34 -4.37 -1.42
N GLU A 72 1.61 -3.67 -0.57
CA GLU A 72 0.30 -4.06 -0.07
C GLU A 72 -0.79 -3.20 -0.73
N ALA A 73 -1.85 -3.82 -1.23
CA ALA A 73 -2.94 -3.15 -1.95
C ALA A 73 -4.27 -3.28 -1.18
N LYS A 74 -4.85 -2.18 -0.76
CA LYS A 74 -6.06 -2.15 0.07
C LYS A 74 -7.15 -1.26 -0.55
N THR A 75 -8.38 -1.79 -0.62
CA THR A 75 -9.54 -1.01 -1.10
C THR A 75 -10.81 -1.36 -0.33
N GLY A 76 -11.70 -0.40 -0.23
CA GLY A 76 -12.99 -0.56 0.45
C GLY A 76 -12.91 -0.18 1.93
N TYR A 77 -13.03 -1.14 2.82
CA TYR A 77 -12.92 -0.99 4.29
C TYR A 77 -13.93 -0.01 4.93
N GLY A 78 -15.10 0.21 4.30
CA GLY A 78 -16.20 0.90 4.96
C GLY A 78 -16.89 -0.02 5.97
N THR A 79 -17.19 0.50 7.16
CA THR A 79 -18.00 -0.21 8.16
C THR A 79 -19.47 -0.01 7.88
N LYS A 80 -20.22 -1.10 7.75
CA LYS A 80 -21.68 -1.04 7.63
C LYS A 80 -22.29 -0.97 9.04
N LYS A 81 -22.85 0.17 9.38
CA LYS A 81 -23.64 0.36 10.62
C LYS A 81 -25.09 0.03 10.30
N LYS A 82 -25.69 -0.88 11.08
CA LYS A 82 -27.13 -1.13 11.07
C LYS A 82 -27.76 -0.12 12.00
N ILE A 83 -28.68 0.71 11.48
CA ILE A 83 -29.50 1.59 12.28
C ILE A 83 -30.75 0.80 12.64
N LYS A 84 -31.00 0.66 13.94
CA LYS A 84 -32.17 -0.03 14.49
C LYS A 84 -33.15 0.99 15.02
N ASP A 85 -34.44 0.70 14.90
CA ASP A 85 -35.52 1.46 15.56
C ASP A 85 -35.66 1.11 17.05
N LYS A 86 -36.68 1.65 17.67
CA LYS A 86 -36.98 1.42 19.11
C LYS A 86 -37.31 -0.05 19.43
N ASP A 87 -37.79 -0.79 18.46
CA ASP A 87 -38.19 -2.20 18.55
C ASP A 87 -37.03 -3.16 18.21
N GLY A 88 -35.87 -2.61 17.87
CA GLY A 88 -34.63 -3.36 17.51
C GLY A 88 -34.56 -3.83 16.07
N GLU A 89 -35.55 -3.48 15.24
CA GLU A 89 -35.55 -3.81 13.81
C GLU A 89 -34.59 -2.93 13.00
N VAL A 90 -33.97 -3.51 11.95
CA VAL A 90 -33.01 -2.81 11.12
C VAL A 90 -33.74 -1.96 10.08
N VAL A 91 -33.89 -0.68 10.34
CA VAL A 91 -34.59 0.29 9.46
C VAL A 91 -33.69 0.84 8.36
N SER A 92 -32.38 0.89 8.57
CA SER A 92 -31.45 1.32 7.53
C SER A 92 -30.04 0.77 7.74
N LYS A 93 -29.21 0.87 6.68
CA LYS A 93 -27.78 0.50 6.72
C LYS A 93 -26.96 1.68 6.22
N GLU A 94 -26.16 2.25 7.09
CA GLU A 94 -25.21 3.29 6.76
C GLU A 94 -23.82 2.71 6.53
N THR A 95 -23.12 3.20 5.52
CA THR A 95 -21.70 2.85 5.33
C THR A 95 -20.85 3.98 5.88
N ILE A 96 -20.28 3.77 7.06
CA ILE A 96 -19.29 4.69 7.61
C ILE A 96 -18.01 4.51 6.79
N ARG A 97 -17.61 5.59 6.12
CA ARG A 97 -16.36 5.65 5.37
C ARG A 97 -15.26 6.05 6.34
N TRP A 98 -14.10 5.41 6.24
CA TRP A 98 -12.91 5.84 6.95
C TRP A 98 -12.23 7.02 6.21
N ASP A 99 -11.51 7.84 6.97
CA ASP A 99 -10.78 8.99 6.47
C ASP A 99 -9.41 9.11 7.15
N VAL A 100 -8.52 9.95 6.61
CA VAL A 100 -7.25 10.26 7.25
C VAL A 100 -7.44 11.04 8.55
N LEU A 101 -8.52 11.81 8.66
CA LEU A 101 -8.85 12.54 9.87
C LEU A 101 -9.27 11.64 11.04
N ASP A 102 -9.55 10.35 10.78
CA ASP A 102 -9.78 9.36 11.83
C ASP A 102 -8.59 9.26 12.82
N PHE A 103 -7.39 9.70 12.45
CA PHE A 103 -6.26 9.81 13.37
C PHE A 103 -6.48 10.87 14.46
N LEU A 104 -7.36 11.83 14.23
CA LEU A 104 -7.63 12.95 15.14
C LEU A 104 -8.92 12.75 15.95
N ASP A 105 -9.97 12.24 15.33
CA ASP A 105 -11.34 12.28 15.89
C ASP A 105 -12.01 10.91 16.02
N SER A 106 -11.39 9.84 15.55
CA SER A 106 -11.98 8.50 15.66
C SER A 106 -11.96 8.01 17.12
N LYS A 107 -13.11 7.45 17.53
CA LYS A 107 -13.22 6.71 18.81
C LYS A 107 -12.56 5.32 18.76
N GLN A 108 -12.09 4.87 17.59
CA GLN A 108 -11.38 3.60 17.46
C GLN A 108 -9.96 3.76 18.00
N LYS A 109 -9.52 2.79 18.80
CA LYS A 109 -8.15 2.75 19.33
C LYS A 109 -7.10 2.79 18.22
N GLU A 110 -7.42 2.22 17.07
CA GLU A 110 -6.54 2.17 15.92
C GLU A 110 -7.35 2.47 14.63
N PRO A 111 -7.13 3.62 13.98
CA PRO A 111 -7.79 3.98 12.72
C PRO A 111 -7.55 2.95 11.61
N VAL A 112 -8.46 2.89 10.65
CA VAL A 112 -8.39 1.90 9.54
C VAL A 112 -7.08 2.00 8.77
N LEU A 113 -6.63 3.21 8.44
CA LEU A 113 -5.37 3.42 7.72
C LEU A 113 -4.16 2.96 8.54
N GLN A 114 -4.17 3.19 9.85
CA GLN A 114 -3.12 2.70 10.75
C GLN A 114 -3.05 1.17 10.74
N LYS A 115 -4.19 0.46 10.82
CA LYS A 115 -4.24 -1.01 10.72
C LYS A 115 -3.63 -1.52 9.42
N MET A 116 -3.99 -0.88 8.30
CA MET A 116 -3.44 -1.22 6.99
C MET A 116 -1.93 -1.01 6.95
N TRP A 117 -1.46 0.12 7.49
CA TRP A 117 -0.04 0.47 7.53
C TRP A 117 0.74 -0.48 8.44
N THR A 118 0.25 -0.77 9.63
CA THR A 118 0.86 -1.73 10.57
C THR A 118 1.00 -3.12 9.92
N GLN A 119 -0.02 -3.58 9.19
CA GLN A 119 0.07 -4.83 8.43
C GLN A 119 1.16 -4.76 7.35
N CYS A 120 1.15 -3.70 6.53
CA CYS A 120 2.12 -3.51 5.45
C CYS A 120 3.57 -3.50 5.97
N ARG A 121 3.83 -2.78 7.06
CA ARG A 121 5.15 -2.74 7.73
C ARG A 121 5.61 -4.11 8.17
N ARG A 122 4.77 -4.81 8.94
CA ARG A 122 5.09 -6.15 9.44
C ARG A 122 5.45 -7.12 8.32
N ASP A 123 4.70 -7.09 7.21
CA ASP A 123 4.93 -7.99 6.08
C ASP A 123 6.20 -7.60 5.29
N ALA A 124 6.54 -6.29 5.26
CA ALA A 124 7.78 -5.78 4.69
C ALA A 124 9.02 -6.12 5.55
N GLU A 125 8.92 -6.02 6.87
CA GLU A 125 9.99 -6.41 7.82
C GLU A 125 10.37 -7.88 7.67
N LEU A 126 9.40 -8.78 7.50
CA LEU A 126 9.63 -10.20 7.27
C LEU A 126 10.46 -10.49 6.00
N THR A 127 10.49 -9.56 5.07
CA THR A 127 11.19 -9.69 3.78
C THR A 127 12.38 -8.74 3.63
N ASN A 128 12.66 -7.91 4.65
CA ASN A 128 13.68 -6.86 4.63
C ASN A 128 13.52 -5.91 3.42
N ARG A 129 12.30 -5.45 3.17
CA ARG A 129 11.93 -4.56 2.06
C ARG A 129 11.30 -3.28 2.59
N GLU A 130 11.26 -2.24 1.75
CA GLU A 130 10.51 -1.02 2.08
C GLU A 130 9.01 -1.29 2.03
N PRO A 131 8.23 -0.94 3.08
CA PRO A 131 6.79 -1.06 3.06
C PRO A 131 6.18 -0.01 2.12
N ILE A 132 5.39 -0.46 1.18
CA ILE A 132 4.62 0.40 0.27
C ILE A 132 3.16 0.00 0.38
N LEU A 133 2.33 0.88 0.90
CA LEU A 133 0.90 0.67 0.96
C LEU A 133 0.22 1.47 -0.15
N ILE A 134 -0.46 0.78 -1.06
CA ILE A 134 -1.32 1.40 -2.06
C ILE A 134 -2.76 1.18 -1.64
N PHE A 135 -3.49 2.26 -1.39
CA PHE A 135 -4.85 2.16 -0.92
C PHE A 135 -5.82 3.04 -1.70
N ARG A 136 -7.09 2.64 -1.70
CA ARG A 136 -8.15 3.43 -2.31
C ARG A 136 -9.39 3.47 -1.41
N ARG A 137 -9.87 4.66 -1.11
CA ARG A 137 -11.20 4.87 -0.55
C ARG A 137 -12.27 4.78 -1.64
N ASN A 138 -13.47 4.34 -1.27
CA ASN A 138 -14.58 4.23 -2.23
C ASN A 138 -14.85 5.57 -2.95
N GLY A 139 -14.86 5.54 -4.28
CA GLY A 139 -15.09 6.70 -5.14
C GLY A 139 -13.94 7.72 -5.15
N ARG A 140 -12.72 7.32 -4.74
CA ARG A 140 -11.52 8.17 -4.74
C ARG A 140 -10.40 7.55 -5.57
N ALA A 141 -9.43 8.38 -5.97
CA ALA A 141 -8.22 7.93 -6.63
C ALA A 141 -7.35 7.09 -5.68
N PRO A 142 -6.54 6.15 -6.19
CA PRO A 142 -5.54 5.46 -5.39
C PRO A 142 -4.50 6.41 -4.82
N CYS A 143 -4.07 6.13 -3.60
CA CYS A 143 -2.96 6.79 -2.93
C CYS A 143 -1.85 5.79 -2.63
N ILE A 144 -0.61 6.27 -2.55
CA ILE A 144 0.56 5.52 -2.12
C ILE A 144 1.06 6.06 -0.79
N CYS A 145 1.40 5.15 0.14
CA CYS A 145 2.03 5.47 1.42
C CYS A 145 3.39 4.80 1.52
N PHE A 146 4.32 5.48 2.16
CA PHE A 146 5.68 5.02 2.47
C PHE A 146 6.24 5.78 3.68
N TYR A 147 7.37 5.33 4.22
CA TYR A 147 8.04 6.03 5.32
C TYR A 147 8.53 7.43 4.94
N LYS A 148 8.48 8.38 5.87
CA LYS A 148 9.04 9.72 5.69
C LYS A 148 10.55 9.69 5.41
N CYS A 149 11.29 8.78 6.01
CA CYS A 149 12.71 8.62 5.69
C CYS A 149 12.95 8.19 4.24
N TYR A 150 12.01 7.41 3.67
CA TYR A 150 12.05 7.05 2.26
C TYR A 150 11.75 8.24 1.35
N LEU A 151 10.86 9.15 1.75
CA LEU A 151 10.64 10.42 1.06
C LEU A 151 11.96 11.20 0.92
N GLY A 152 12.76 11.31 1.98
CA GLY A 152 14.05 11.97 1.92
C GLY A 152 15.00 11.39 0.87
N LYS A 153 15.01 10.06 0.72
CA LYS A 153 15.79 9.39 -0.34
C LYS A 153 15.25 9.71 -1.74
N LEU A 154 13.93 9.74 -1.91
CA LEU A 154 13.32 10.09 -3.20
C LEU A 154 13.57 11.55 -3.57
N LEU A 155 13.44 12.47 -2.62
CA LEU A 155 13.75 13.90 -2.82
C LEU A 155 15.20 14.12 -3.27
N SER A 156 16.15 13.39 -2.70
CA SER A 156 17.56 13.49 -3.09
C SER A 156 17.84 12.96 -4.50
N CYS A 157 16.99 12.07 -5.02
CA CYS A 157 17.16 11.49 -6.36
C CYS A 157 16.38 12.24 -7.45
N PHE A 158 15.20 12.74 -7.12
CA PHE A 158 14.23 13.26 -8.09
C PHE A 158 13.83 14.72 -7.85
N GLY A 159 14.33 15.36 -6.79
CA GLY A 159 13.92 16.71 -6.42
C GLY A 159 12.54 16.76 -5.77
N MET A 160 12.02 17.98 -5.60
CA MET A 160 10.70 18.19 -4.99
C MET A 160 9.57 17.82 -5.96
N PRO A 161 8.50 17.11 -5.49
CA PRO A 161 7.32 16.91 -6.29
C PRO A 161 6.56 18.23 -6.51
N SER A 162 5.89 18.36 -7.64
CA SER A 162 4.98 19.48 -7.94
C SER A 162 3.59 19.33 -7.34
N CYS A 163 3.37 18.28 -6.55
CA CYS A 163 2.08 17.90 -5.97
C CYS A 163 2.11 17.88 -4.44
N GLY A 164 0.93 17.76 -3.82
CA GLY A 164 0.80 17.68 -2.38
C GLY A 164 1.27 16.33 -1.81
N VAL A 165 2.10 16.39 -0.78
CA VAL A 165 2.48 15.24 0.06
C VAL A 165 1.95 15.48 1.47
N LEU A 166 1.13 14.56 1.97
CA LEU A 166 0.67 14.56 3.34
C LEU A 166 1.60 13.72 4.20
N SER A 167 2.11 14.30 5.27
CA SER A 167 2.87 13.60 6.30
C SER A 167 2.02 13.44 7.56
N LEU A 168 1.96 12.22 8.10
CA LEU A 168 1.40 11.91 9.40
C LEU A 168 2.53 11.49 10.33
N THR A 169 2.64 12.18 11.47
CA THR A 169 3.54 11.78 12.55
C THR A 169 2.69 11.22 13.68
N THR A 170 2.86 9.95 14.01
CA THR A 170 2.23 9.33 15.16
C THR A 170 3.25 9.30 16.31
N TYR A 171 2.78 9.61 17.53
CA TYR A 171 3.63 9.63 18.74
C TYR A 171 3.72 8.27 19.42
N ASP A 172 3.24 7.20 18.80
CA ASP A 172 3.48 5.86 19.30
C ASP A 172 4.94 5.48 19.13
N TYR A 173 5.47 4.78 20.10
CA TYR A 173 6.86 4.48 20.46
C TYR A 173 7.85 4.12 19.35
N GLU A 174 7.39 3.96 18.14
CA GLU A 174 8.21 3.82 16.94
C GLU A 174 7.87 4.99 16.02
N ALA A 175 8.70 6.01 16.04
CA ALA A 175 8.56 7.30 15.36
C ALA A 175 8.51 7.16 13.82
N ASP A 176 7.56 6.41 13.31
CA ASP A 176 7.38 6.19 11.91
C ASP A 176 6.33 7.15 11.34
N SER A 177 6.84 8.34 11.04
CA SER A 177 6.08 9.25 10.19
C SER A 177 5.87 8.60 8.84
N LEU A 178 4.61 8.45 8.44
CA LEU A 178 4.28 8.01 7.11
C LEU A 178 3.97 9.21 6.22
N CYS A 179 4.34 9.10 4.95
CA CYS A 179 3.98 10.04 3.90
C CYS A 179 3.00 9.40 2.95
N MET A 180 2.08 10.18 2.42
CA MET A 180 1.16 9.72 1.40
C MET A 180 0.93 10.79 0.34
N MET A 181 0.68 10.33 -0.86
CA MET A 181 0.30 11.16 -1.99
C MET A 181 -0.57 10.37 -2.96
N LYS A 182 -1.15 11.03 -3.95
CA LYS A 182 -1.90 10.36 -4.99
C LYS A 182 -0.97 9.49 -5.84
N LEU A 183 -1.39 8.28 -6.20
CA LEU A 183 -0.54 7.33 -6.93
C LEU A 183 -0.14 7.84 -8.32
N SER A 184 -1.06 8.52 -9.03
CA SER A 184 -0.73 9.12 -10.34
C SER A 184 0.34 10.19 -10.24
N ASP A 185 0.26 11.02 -9.18
CA ASP A 185 1.21 12.11 -8.97
C ASP A 185 2.59 11.57 -8.56
N PHE A 186 2.61 10.44 -7.83
CA PHE A 186 3.85 9.72 -7.55
C PHE A 186 4.51 9.20 -8.83
N PHE A 187 3.74 8.64 -9.76
CA PHE A 187 4.26 8.15 -11.04
C PHE A 187 4.76 9.27 -11.94
N GLU A 188 4.09 10.42 -11.93
CA GLU A 188 4.51 11.62 -12.66
C GLU A 188 5.80 12.21 -12.09
N TRP A 189 5.89 12.30 -10.75
CA TRP A 189 7.09 12.79 -10.07
C TRP A 189 8.29 11.88 -10.27
N ILE A 190 8.08 10.57 -10.29
CA ILE A 190 9.14 9.56 -10.40
C ILE A 190 8.90 8.70 -11.63
N PRO A 191 9.17 9.20 -12.83
CA PRO A 191 8.89 8.45 -14.07
C PRO A 191 9.78 7.21 -14.22
N ASN A 192 10.96 7.19 -13.61
CA ASN A 192 11.89 6.06 -13.70
C ASN A 192 12.64 5.80 -12.39
N ILE A 193 12.04 5.00 -11.51
CA ILE A 193 12.66 4.63 -10.23
C ILE A 193 13.84 3.67 -10.36
N ARG A 194 14.02 3.00 -11.51
CA ARG A 194 15.11 2.01 -11.71
C ARG A 194 16.49 2.59 -11.40
N ALA A 195 16.70 3.87 -11.71
CA ALA A 195 17.95 4.56 -11.43
C ALA A 195 18.23 4.67 -9.92
N ALA A 196 17.21 4.91 -9.10
CA ALA A 196 17.33 5.00 -7.64
C ALA A 196 17.54 3.62 -7.00
N LEU A 197 16.92 2.56 -7.54
CA LEU A 197 17.06 1.21 -7.02
C LEU A 197 18.46 0.62 -7.26
N LYS A 198 19.10 0.96 -8.38
CA LYS A 198 20.48 0.51 -8.71
C LYS A 198 21.53 1.06 -7.74
N ARG A 199 21.32 2.22 -7.12
CA ARG A 199 22.25 2.85 -6.18
C ARG A 199 22.31 2.15 -4.80
N ARG A 200 21.46 1.17 -4.53
CA ARG A 200 21.41 0.45 -3.25
C ARG A 200 22.46 -0.68 -3.11
N LYS A 201 23.21 -0.99 -4.18
CA LYS A 201 24.26 -2.05 -4.19
C LYS A 201 25.67 -1.54 -3.87
N ARG A 202 25.80 -0.38 -3.20
CA ARG A 202 27.10 0.11 -2.72
C ARG A 202 27.14 0.21 -1.21
#